data_783c9e847d91ca9974783b205d6dbc7f
#
_entry.id   783c9e847d91ca9974783b205d6dbc7f
#
_cell.length_a   1.000
_cell.length_b   1.000
_cell.length_c   1.000
_cell.angle_alpha   90.00
_cell.angle_beta   90.00
_cell.angle_gamma   90.00
#
_symmetry.space_group_name_H-M   'P 1'
#
loop_
_entity.id
_entity.type
_entity.pdbx_description
1 polymer ?
#
loop_
_entity_poly.entity_id
_entity_poly.type
_entity_poly.pdbx_seq_one_letter_code
_entity_poly.pdbx_strand_id
1 'polypeptide(L)'
;MKKLLTLLLAVLLLAGCAGNKPGTFEAGKNTFLLNGKPFVVKAAEVHYPRIPREYWEHRIEMCKALGMNTLCLYVFWNLHEETPGKYDFTGNKDIAAFCKLAQKHGMYVIVRPGPYVCAEWEMGGLPWWLLKNDSVQLRTLDPFYMQHVGAFMHEVGKQLQDLQITRGGNIIMVQVENEYGSYGTDKPYVSAIRDTVRAAGFTEVPLFQCDWSSNFLNNGLDDLLWTINFGTGADIDKQFAKLKEVRPDAPLMCSEFWSGWFDHWGRKHETRPAKRYGTGHQGYARPEHLFQSVYDSRRNDFRTLGRCKQPGLFRHVQLIRL
;
A
#
# COMPACT_ATOMS: atom_id res chain seq x y z
N MET A 1 40.30 31.54 -20.83
CA MET A 1 39.63 31.39 -19.54
C MET A 1 38.11 31.49 -19.63
N LYS A 2 37.49 32.53 -20.21
CA LYS A 2 36.03 32.67 -20.30
C LYS A 2 35.31 31.49 -20.99
N LYS A 3 35.85 30.97 -22.11
CA LYS A 3 35.25 29.82 -22.84
C LYS A 3 35.32 28.52 -22.09
N LEU A 4 36.35 28.32 -21.25
CA LEU A 4 36.51 27.12 -20.42
C LEU A 4 35.51 27.14 -19.24
N LEU A 5 35.27 28.32 -18.66
CA LEU A 5 34.31 28.51 -17.57
C LEU A 5 32.86 28.29 -18.06
N THR A 6 32.53 28.72 -19.28
CA THR A 6 31.21 28.52 -19.90
C THR A 6 30.97 27.05 -20.19
N LEU A 7 32.00 26.31 -20.63
CA LEU A 7 31.89 24.85 -20.86
C LEU A 7 31.70 24.07 -19.55
N LEU A 8 32.41 24.46 -18.48
CA LEU A 8 32.25 23.85 -17.16
C LEU A 8 30.87 24.11 -16.56
N LEU A 9 30.32 25.34 -16.75
CA LEU A 9 28.97 25.68 -16.32
C LEU A 9 27.90 24.91 -17.10
N ALA A 10 28.08 24.70 -18.40
CA ALA A 10 27.15 23.90 -19.21
C ALA A 10 27.19 22.41 -18.86
N VAL A 11 28.35 21.85 -18.49
CA VAL A 11 28.49 20.46 -18.03
C VAL A 11 27.87 20.29 -16.65
N LEU A 12 27.99 21.28 -15.76
CA LEU A 12 27.34 21.27 -14.45
C LEU A 12 25.82 21.39 -14.53
N LEU A 13 25.28 22.13 -15.52
CA LEU A 13 23.83 22.23 -15.75
C LEU A 13 23.24 20.96 -16.37
N LEU A 14 24.03 20.20 -17.14
CA LEU A 14 23.59 18.88 -17.66
C LEU A 14 23.67 17.74 -16.64
N ALA A 15 24.49 17.87 -15.59
CA ALA A 15 24.56 16.90 -14.50
C ALA A 15 23.40 17.02 -13.49
N GLY A 16 22.62 18.11 -13.54
CA GLY A 16 21.55 18.40 -12.58
C GLY A 16 20.20 17.73 -12.87
N CYS A 17 20.00 17.06 -13.99
CA CYS A 17 18.75 16.41 -14.41
C CYS A 17 18.91 14.91 -14.69
N ALA A 18 19.69 14.20 -13.88
CA ALA A 18 19.63 12.73 -13.90
C ALA A 18 18.35 12.28 -13.17
N GLY A 19 17.20 12.45 -13.79
CA GLY A 19 15.99 11.75 -13.38
C GLY A 19 16.30 10.25 -13.32
N ASN A 20 15.73 9.54 -12.35
CA ASN A 20 15.90 8.10 -12.28
C ASN A 20 15.46 7.48 -13.62
N LYS A 21 16.24 6.50 -14.11
CA LYS A 21 15.89 5.81 -15.36
C LYS A 21 14.56 5.05 -15.17
N PRO A 22 13.66 5.12 -16.18
CA PRO A 22 12.49 4.25 -16.19
C PRO A 22 12.86 2.79 -15.98
N GLY A 23 12.07 2.10 -15.18
CA GLY A 23 12.21 0.67 -14.91
C GLY A 23 10.93 -0.07 -15.24
N THR A 24 10.92 -1.40 -15.03
CA THR A 24 9.73 -2.23 -15.18
C THR A 24 9.49 -3.06 -13.92
N PHE A 25 8.22 -3.31 -13.61
CA PHE A 25 7.81 -4.26 -12.59
C PHE A 25 6.62 -5.06 -13.10
N GLU A 26 6.72 -6.37 -13.07
CA GLU A 26 5.77 -7.26 -13.72
C GLU A 26 5.49 -8.50 -12.85
N ALA A 27 4.28 -9.06 -12.97
CA ALA A 27 3.95 -10.39 -12.48
C ALA A 27 4.44 -11.42 -13.50
N GLY A 28 5.58 -12.05 -13.24
CA GLY A 28 6.11 -13.14 -14.05
C GLY A 28 5.59 -14.51 -13.58
N LYS A 29 6.10 -15.57 -14.20
CA LYS A 29 5.73 -16.93 -13.84
C LYS A 29 6.30 -17.28 -12.45
N ASN A 30 5.40 -17.47 -11.47
CA ASN A 30 5.70 -17.82 -10.08
C ASN A 30 6.62 -16.81 -9.34
N THR A 31 6.87 -15.63 -9.90
CA THR A 31 7.71 -14.61 -9.29
C THR A 31 7.37 -13.22 -9.82
N PHE A 32 7.74 -12.17 -9.08
CA PHE A 32 7.77 -10.83 -9.67
C PHE A 32 9.08 -10.59 -10.39
N LEU A 33 9.02 -9.75 -11.42
CA LEU A 33 10.19 -9.32 -12.18
C LEU A 33 10.37 -7.81 -12.02
N LEU A 34 11.57 -7.41 -11.60
CA LEU A 34 12.02 -6.02 -11.56
C LEU A 34 13.10 -5.83 -12.62
N ASN A 35 12.84 -5.03 -13.63
CA ASN A 35 13.74 -4.86 -14.77
C ASN A 35 14.12 -6.21 -15.43
N GLY A 36 13.13 -7.10 -15.58
CA GLY A 36 13.29 -8.43 -16.14
C GLY A 36 14.00 -9.46 -15.24
N LYS A 37 14.35 -9.10 -14.00
CA LYS A 37 15.03 -9.99 -13.05
C LYS A 37 14.09 -10.40 -11.92
N PRO A 38 14.16 -11.65 -11.43
CA PRO A 38 13.38 -12.09 -10.27
C PRO A 38 13.55 -11.15 -9.08
N PHE A 39 12.42 -10.78 -8.48
CA PHE A 39 12.37 -9.83 -7.37
C PHE A 39 11.42 -10.30 -6.28
N VAL A 40 11.91 -10.34 -5.05
CA VAL A 40 11.10 -10.64 -3.87
C VAL A 40 10.65 -9.34 -3.22
N VAL A 41 9.36 -9.09 -3.19
CA VAL A 41 8.78 -7.94 -2.50
C VAL A 41 8.83 -8.18 -1.00
N LYS A 42 9.53 -7.31 -0.27
CA LYS A 42 9.62 -7.28 1.19
C LYS A 42 9.10 -5.93 1.65
N ALA A 43 7.80 -5.85 1.90
CA ALA A 43 7.15 -4.60 2.18
C ALA A 43 6.85 -4.42 3.67
N ALA A 44 7.05 -3.20 4.16
CA ALA A 44 6.50 -2.73 5.41
C ALA A 44 5.31 -1.81 5.11
N GLU A 45 4.20 -2.03 5.78
CA GLU A 45 3.08 -1.10 5.75
C GLU A 45 3.38 0.09 6.65
N VAL A 46 3.27 1.30 6.09
CA VAL A 46 3.57 2.55 6.77
C VAL A 46 2.45 3.56 6.53
N HIS A 47 1.77 3.96 7.59
CA HIS A 47 0.76 5.01 7.54
C HIS A 47 1.46 6.38 7.68
N TYR A 48 1.93 6.94 6.55
CA TYR A 48 2.70 8.18 6.52
C TYR A 48 2.03 9.36 7.26
N PRO A 49 0.68 9.52 7.25
CA PRO A 49 0.07 10.66 7.93
C PRO A 49 0.07 10.54 9.47
N ARG A 50 0.25 9.31 10.00
CA ARG A 50 0.38 9.06 11.45
C ARG A 50 1.77 9.34 11.97
N ILE A 51 2.71 9.64 11.08
CA ILE A 51 4.11 9.94 11.40
C ILE A 51 4.35 11.41 11.14
N PRO A 52 4.79 12.20 12.12
CA PRO A 52 5.21 13.59 11.85
C PRO A 52 6.26 13.64 10.73
N ARG A 53 6.12 14.61 9.82
CA ARG A 53 6.95 14.70 8.60
C ARG A 53 8.45 14.65 8.89
N GLU A 54 8.87 15.25 10.01
CA GLU A 54 10.26 15.31 10.46
C GLU A 54 10.85 13.91 10.77
N TYR A 55 9.99 12.90 10.99
CA TYR A 55 10.39 11.53 11.28
C TYR A 55 10.24 10.58 10.08
N TRP A 56 9.76 11.04 8.92
CA TRP A 56 9.58 10.19 7.75
C TRP A 56 10.88 9.51 7.31
N GLU A 57 11.95 10.29 7.15
CA GLU A 57 13.25 9.77 6.73
C GLU A 57 13.75 8.68 7.70
N HIS A 58 13.72 8.98 9.01
CA HIS A 58 14.10 8.00 10.02
C HIS A 58 13.27 6.71 9.95
N ARG A 59 11.96 6.77 9.71
CA ARG A 59 11.10 5.58 9.60
C ARG A 59 11.42 4.77 8.35
N ILE A 60 11.68 5.42 7.24
CA ILE A 60 12.11 4.78 5.99
C ILE A 60 13.45 4.07 6.20
N GLU A 61 14.41 4.73 6.82
CA GLU A 61 15.72 4.13 7.15
C GLU A 61 15.59 2.91 8.06
N MET A 62 14.71 2.98 9.06
CA MET A 62 14.44 1.84 9.94
C MET A 62 13.83 0.66 9.17
N CYS A 63 12.86 0.89 8.29
CA CYS A 63 12.32 -0.16 7.43
C CYS A 63 13.41 -0.79 6.57
N LYS A 64 14.29 0.03 5.99
CA LYS A 64 15.43 -0.44 5.20
C LYS A 64 16.43 -1.26 6.04
N ALA A 65 16.75 -0.81 7.25
CA ALA A 65 17.63 -1.51 8.19
C ALA A 65 17.06 -2.87 8.61
N LEU A 66 15.73 -3.04 8.58
CA LEU A 66 15.02 -4.29 8.79
C LEU A 66 15.04 -5.23 7.57
N GLY A 67 15.69 -4.83 6.48
CA GLY A 67 15.79 -5.63 5.24
C GLY A 67 14.59 -5.47 4.31
N MET A 68 13.70 -4.49 4.55
CA MET A 68 12.62 -4.16 3.63
C MET A 68 13.18 -3.47 2.38
N ASN A 69 12.55 -3.72 1.24
CA ASN A 69 12.87 -3.07 -0.04
C ASN A 69 11.68 -2.28 -0.60
N THR A 70 10.53 -2.36 0.04
CA THR A 70 9.27 -1.78 -0.42
C THR A 70 8.49 -1.21 0.78
N LEU A 71 7.79 -0.12 0.56
CA LEU A 71 6.81 0.43 1.52
C LEU A 71 5.41 0.28 0.94
N CYS A 72 4.45 -0.11 1.76
CA CYS A 72 3.04 -0.17 1.41
C CYS A 72 2.31 1.00 2.06
N LEU A 73 1.64 1.82 1.25
CA LEU A 73 1.02 3.06 1.68
C LEU A 73 -0.48 3.04 1.39
N TYR A 74 -1.30 3.29 2.41
CA TYR A 74 -2.71 3.58 2.22
C TYR A 74 -2.93 5.07 1.97
N VAL A 75 -3.94 5.39 1.15
CA VAL A 75 -4.42 6.76 0.95
C VAL A 75 -5.78 6.90 1.63
N PHE A 76 -5.83 7.65 2.71
CA PHE A 76 -7.06 7.81 3.51
C PHE A 76 -7.92 8.92 2.94
N TRP A 77 -8.98 8.59 2.25
CA TRP A 77 -9.84 9.56 1.57
C TRP A 77 -10.37 10.64 2.53
N ASN A 78 -10.91 10.26 3.69
CA ASN A 78 -11.45 11.20 4.68
C ASN A 78 -10.39 12.17 5.26
N LEU A 79 -9.10 11.82 5.20
CA LEU A 79 -8.01 12.69 5.62
C LEU A 79 -7.67 13.74 4.56
N HIS A 80 -7.74 13.34 3.28
CA HIS A 80 -7.38 14.21 2.16
C HIS A 80 -8.55 15.08 1.69
N GLU A 81 -9.78 14.68 1.98
CA GLU A 81 -11.01 15.40 1.64
C GLU A 81 -11.94 15.51 2.86
N GLU A 82 -11.54 16.30 3.85
CA GLU A 82 -12.33 16.56 5.06
C GLU A 82 -13.63 17.32 4.75
N THR A 83 -13.62 18.12 3.70
CA THR A 83 -14.77 18.86 3.17
C THR A 83 -14.95 18.52 1.70
N PRO A 84 -16.17 18.22 1.23
CA PRO A 84 -16.40 17.85 -0.17
C PRO A 84 -15.77 18.82 -1.17
N GLY A 85 -15.00 18.29 -2.11
CA GLY A 85 -14.30 19.05 -3.16
C GLY A 85 -13.08 19.84 -2.71
N LYS A 86 -12.67 19.75 -1.43
CA LYS A 86 -11.46 20.40 -0.92
C LYS A 86 -10.41 19.37 -0.55
N TYR A 87 -9.43 19.22 -1.41
CA TYR A 87 -8.37 18.23 -1.27
C TYR A 87 -7.11 18.84 -0.66
N ASP A 88 -6.51 18.13 0.29
CA ASP A 88 -5.27 18.51 0.95
C ASP A 88 -4.23 17.38 0.88
N PHE A 89 -3.15 17.63 0.15
CA PHE A 89 -1.98 16.77 0.04
C PHE A 89 -0.71 17.51 0.50
N THR A 90 -0.82 18.33 1.55
CA THR A 90 0.29 19.13 2.08
C THR A 90 0.78 18.64 3.44
N GLY A 91 1.94 19.10 3.90
CA GLY A 91 2.47 18.76 5.22
C GLY A 91 2.58 17.24 5.44
N ASN A 92 1.98 16.73 6.50
CA ASN A 92 1.94 15.30 6.81
C ASN A 92 1.05 14.49 5.84
N LYS A 93 0.23 15.14 5.02
CA LYS A 93 -0.64 14.53 4.03
C LYS A 93 0.03 14.41 2.65
N ASP A 94 1.26 14.91 2.47
CA ASP A 94 2.00 14.92 1.20
C ASP A 94 2.57 13.54 0.85
N ILE A 95 1.72 12.67 0.31
CA ILE A 95 2.11 11.31 -0.10
C ILE A 95 3.15 11.32 -1.22
N ALA A 96 3.10 12.30 -2.13
CA ALA A 96 4.07 12.38 -3.22
C ALA A 96 5.48 12.67 -2.68
N ALA A 97 5.61 13.57 -1.70
CA ALA A 97 6.88 13.83 -1.02
C ALA A 97 7.36 12.58 -0.26
N PHE A 98 6.45 11.83 0.39
CA PHE A 98 6.82 10.58 1.06
C PHE A 98 7.35 9.54 0.08
N CYS A 99 6.70 9.35 -1.07
CA CYS A 99 7.16 8.44 -2.12
C CYS A 99 8.54 8.84 -2.67
N LYS A 100 8.75 10.14 -2.93
CA LYS A 100 10.05 10.65 -3.39
C LYS A 100 11.15 10.46 -2.35
N LEU A 101 10.82 10.63 -1.07
CA LEU A 101 11.76 10.38 0.01
C LEU A 101 12.10 8.88 0.11
N ALA A 102 11.11 7.99 0.00
CA ALA A 102 11.33 6.55 -0.08
C ALA A 102 12.25 6.19 -1.26
N GLN A 103 12.03 6.80 -2.43
CA GLN A 103 12.87 6.63 -3.62
C GLN A 103 14.33 7.04 -3.38
N LYS A 104 14.55 8.19 -2.72
CA LYS A 104 15.89 8.67 -2.32
C LYS A 104 16.65 7.62 -1.52
N HIS A 105 15.94 6.85 -0.69
CA HIS A 105 16.49 5.75 0.11
C HIS A 105 16.51 4.40 -0.62
N GLY A 106 16.15 4.35 -1.90
CA GLY A 106 16.15 3.14 -2.72
C GLY A 106 15.03 2.17 -2.36
N MET A 107 13.89 2.67 -1.81
CA MET A 107 12.71 1.88 -1.49
C MET A 107 11.66 2.01 -2.58
N TYR A 108 11.05 0.88 -2.96
CA TYR A 108 9.88 0.85 -3.82
C TYR A 108 8.60 1.15 -3.02
N VAL A 109 7.50 1.40 -3.72
CA VAL A 109 6.21 1.72 -3.11
C VAL A 109 5.09 0.89 -3.74
N ILE A 110 4.22 0.38 -2.90
CA ILE A 110 2.89 -0.15 -3.25
C ILE A 110 1.87 0.84 -2.73
N VAL A 111 0.95 1.28 -3.59
CA VAL A 111 -0.10 2.23 -3.21
C VAL A 111 -1.44 1.51 -3.07
N ARG A 112 -2.16 1.79 -2.00
CA ARG A 112 -3.49 1.26 -1.72
C ARG A 112 -4.48 2.44 -1.58
N PRO A 113 -5.03 2.92 -2.72
CA PRO A 113 -5.83 4.14 -2.75
C PRO A 113 -7.29 3.95 -2.32
N GLY A 114 -7.73 2.72 -2.15
CA GLY A 114 -9.11 2.41 -1.77
C GLY A 114 -10.08 2.33 -2.96
N PRO A 115 -11.29 2.93 -2.82
CA PRO A 115 -11.75 4.01 -1.92
C PRO A 115 -11.91 3.64 -0.45
N TYR A 116 -12.30 2.41 -0.12
CA TYR A 116 -12.26 1.85 1.23
C TYR A 116 -10.91 1.18 1.44
N VAL A 117 -10.23 1.47 2.55
CA VAL A 117 -8.89 0.96 2.82
C VAL A 117 -8.78 0.15 4.12
N CYS A 118 -9.81 0.10 4.95
CA CYS A 118 -9.79 -0.52 6.29
C CYS A 118 -8.72 0.10 7.20
N ALA A 119 -7.54 -0.48 7.27
CA ALA A 119 -6.29 0.03 7.83
C ALA A 119 -6.39 0.55 9.28
N GLU A 120 -7.32 0.00 10.09
CA GLU A 120 -7.63 0.52 11.43
C GLU A 120 -7.82 2.04 11.44
N TRP A 121 -8.49 2.55 10.41
CA TRP A 121 -8.80 3.96 10.23
C TRP A 121 -10.30 4.21 10.31
N GLU A 122 -10.69 5.40 10.75
CA GLU A 122 -12.09 5.77 10.88
C GLU A 122 -12.86 5.55 9.57
N MET A 123 -14.00 4.87 9.63
CA MET A 123 -14.83 4.46 8.48
C MET A 123 -14.04 3.75 7.36
N GLY A 124 -12.90 3.14 7.68
CA GLY A 124 -12.05 2.54 6.66
C GLY A 124 -11.52 3.54 5.63
N GLY A 125 -11.40 4.81 6.01
CA GLY A 125 -10.94 5.91 5.16
C GLY A 125 -12.04 6.63 4.39
N LEU A 126 -13.29 6.16 4.41
CA LEU A 126 -14.39 6.84 3.72
C LEU A 126 -14.77 8.14 4.44
N PRO A 127 -15.05 9.24 3.72
CA PRO A 127 -15.45 10.49 4.35
C PRO A 127 -16.84 10.42 5.00
N TRP A 128 -16.95 10.92 6.20
CA TRP A 128 -18.19 10.99 6.97
C TRP A 128 -19.31 11.78 6.27
N TRP A 129 -18.96 12.79 5.49
CA TRP A 129 -19.89 13.64 4.78
C TRP A 129 -20.68 12.93 3.67
N LEU A 130 -20.21 11.76 3.20
CA LEU A 130 -21.00 10.89 2.30
C LEU A 130 -22.32 10.48 2.93
N LEU A 131 -22.33 10.28 4.26
CA LEU A 131 -23.53 9.88 5.02
C LEU A 131 -24.55 11.02 5.20
N LYS A 132 -24.26 12.24 4.74
CA LYS A 132 -25.28 13.32 4.67
C LYS A 132 -26.32 13.06 3.58
N ASN A 133 -26.03 12.20 2.64
CA ASN A 133 -27.01 11.66 1.72
C ASN A 133 -27.60 10.38 2.34
N ASP A 134 -28.82 10.48 2.88
CA ASP A 134 -29.48 9.38 3.59
C ASP A 134 -29.73 8.13 2.74
N SER A 135 -29.68 8.27 1.40
CA SER A 135 -29.90 7.17 0.45
C SER A 135 -28.58 6.54 -0.07
N VAL A 136 -27.42 7.07 0.30
CA VAL A 136 -26.14 6.59 -0.24
C VAL A 136 -25.89 5.13 0.12
N GLN A 137 -25.46 4.36 -0.86
CA GLN A 137 -24.99 2.98 -0.67
C GLN A 137 -23.49 2.93 -0.89
N LEU A 138 -22.74 2.87 0.21
CA LEU A 138 -21.28 2.82 0.18
C LEU A 138 -20.79 1.49 -0.39
N ARG A 139 -19.66 1.52 -1.10
CA ARG A 139 -19.01 0.34 -1.71
C ARG A 139 -19.96 -0.39 -2.67
N THR A 140 -20.73 0.38 -3.45
CA THR A 140 -21.60 -0.10 -4.52
C THR A 140 -21.51 0.81 -5.74
N LEU A 141 -22.26 0.49 -6.81
CA LEU A 141 -22.42 1.36 -7.99
C LEU A 141 -23.37 2.54 -7.76
N ASP A 142 -23.65 2.92 -6.51
CA ASP A 142 -24.44 4.11 -6.21
C ASP A 142 -23.87 5.33 -6.96
N PRO A 143 -24.66 6.06 -7.76
CA PRO A 143 -24.14 7.13 -8.62
C PRO A 143 -23.51 8.29 -7.84
N PHE A 144 -24.07 8.64 -6.67
CA PHE A 144 -23.49 9.69 -5.83
C PHE A 144 -22.14 9.25 -5.25
N TYR A 145 -22.07 8.02 -4.72
CA TYR A 145 -20.84 7.47 -4.21
C TYR A 145 -19.75 7.38 -5.30
N MET A 146 -20.07 6.80 -6.46
CA MET A 146 -19.11 6.62 -7.56
C MET A 146 -18.64 7.95 -8.17
N GLN A 147 -19.48 8.97 -8.21
CA GLN A 147 -19.08 10.31 -8.64
C GLN A 147 -17.96 10.87 -7.74
N HIS A 148 -18.12 10.74 -6.41
CA HIS A 148 -17.13 11.21 -5.45
C HIS A 148 -15.87 10.34 -5.43
N VAL A 149 -16.02 9.04 -5.58
CA VAL A 149 -14.88 8.11 -5.76
C VAL A 149 -14.03 8.51 -6.97
N GLY A 150 -14.68 8.79 -8.10
CA GLY A 150 -13.99 9.23 -9.32
C GLY A 150 -13.21 10.53 -9.14
N ALA A 151 -13.84 11.51 -8.49
CA ALA A 151 -13.18 12.78 -8.18
C ALA A 151 -11.97 12.60 -7.26
N PHE A 152 -12.11 11.83 -6.19
CA PHE A 152 -11.00 11.55 -5.27
C PHE A 152 -9.85 10.80 -5.96
N MET A 153 -10.15 9.73 -6.71
CA MET A 153 -9.12 8.97 -7.42
C MET A 153 -8.37 9.82 -8.44
N HIS A 154 -9.06 10.75 -9.11
CA HIS A 154 -8.42 11.70 -10.01
C HIS A 154 -7.40 12.58 -9.27
N GLU A 155 -7.73 13.09 -8.09
CA GLU A 155 -6.81 13.89 -7.27
C GLU A 155 -5.62 13.06 -6.77
N VAL A 156 -5.84 11.79 -6.37
CA VAL A 156 -4.76 10.86 -6.05
C VAL A 156 -3.85 10.63 -7.27
N GLY A 157 -4.45 10.45 -8.44
CA GLY A 157 -3.72 10.31 -9.71
C GLY A 157 -2.81 11.50 -10.00
N LYS A 158 -3.29 12.73 -9.80
CA LYS A 158 -2.47 13.94 -9.96
C LYS A 158 -1.22 13.94 -9.08
N GLN A 159 -1.28 13.34 -7.89
CA GLN A 159 -0.14 13.27 -6.99
C GLN A 159 0.85 12.16 -7.37
N LEU A 160 0.38 11.03 -7.90
CA LEU A 160 1.14 9.80 -7.91
C LEU A 160 1.39 9.17 -9.27
N GLN A 161 0.59 9.47 -10.32
CA GLN A 161 0.72 8.80 -11.61
C GLN A 161 2.13 8.90 -12.23
N ASP A 162 2.81 10.04 -12.04
CA ASP A 162 4.15 10.27 -12.56
C ASP A 162 5.26 9.62 -11.71
N LEU A 163 4.89 9.03 -10.57
CA LEU A 163 5.80 8.30 -9.70
C LEU A 163 5.81 6.79 -9.97
N GLN A 164 5.11 6.32 -11.01
CA GLN A 164 5.21 4.92 -11.46
C GLN A 164 6.64 4.61 -11.91
N ILE A 165 7.10 3.39 -11.65
CA ILE A 165 8.47 2.98 -11.97
C ILE A 165 8.81 3.14 -13.44
N THR A 166 7.85 2.97 -14.32
CA THR A 166 7.96 3.14 -15.78
C THR A 166 8.22 4.60 -16.20
N ARG A 167 7.92 5.54 -15.31
CA ARG A 167 8.19 6.99 -15.50
C ARG A 167 9.40 7.46 -14.69
N GLY A 168 10.21 6.53 -14.16
CA GLY A 168 11.38 6.85 -13.34
C GLY A 168 11.06 7.08 -11.86
N GLY A 169 9.83 6.82 -11.42
CA GLY A 169 9.42 6.81 -10.02
C GLY A 169 9.75 5.50 -9.32
N ASN A 170 9.06 5.23 -8.22
CA ASN A 170 9.27 4.04 -7.39
C ASN A 170 7.98 3.26 -7.07
N ILE A 171 6.83 3.67 -7.60
CA ILE A 171 5.59 2.93 -7.43
C ILE A 171 5.61 1.71 -8.36
N ILE A 172 5.46 0.52 -7.77
CA ILE A 172 5.55 -0.76 -8.49
C ILE A 172 4.22 -1.51 -8.59
N MET A 173 3.25 -1.23 -7.73
CA MET A 173 1.92 -1.85 -7.75
C MET A 173 0.87 -0.90 -7.16
N VAL A 174 -0.39 -1.03 -7.61
CA VAL A 174 -1.52 -0.28 -7.06
C VAL A 174 -2.69 -1.23 -6.79
N GLN A 175 -3.30 -1.12 -5.61
CA GLN A 175 -4.44 -1.93 -5.22
C GLN A 175 -5.76 -1.36 -5.75
N VAL A 176 -6.68 -2.25 -6.04
CA VAL A 176 -8.07 -1.96 -6.40
C VAL A 176 -8.95 -2.41 -5.25
N GLU A 177 -9.68 -1.50 -4.62
CA GLU A 177 -10.55 -1.75 -3.47
C GLU A 177 -9.78 -2.36 -2.26
N ASN A 178 -10.45 -2.90 -1.27
CA ASN A 178 -9.83 -3.63 -0.16
C ASN A 178 -10.76 -4.71 0.38
N GLU A 179 -10.33 -5.97 0.29
CA GLU A 179 -11.04 -7.14 0.84
C GLU A 179 -12.53 -7.16 0.50
N TYR A 180 -12.87 -6.77 -0.73
CA TYR A 180 -14.28 -6.64 -1.10
C TYR A 180 -15.02 -7.98 -1.10
N GLY A 181 -14.35 -9.11 -1.34
CA GLY A 181 -14.93 -10.44 -1.24
C GLY A 181 -15.37 -10.83 0.15
N SER A 182 -14.84 -10.15 1.17
CA SER A 182 -15.28 -10.28 2.56
C SER A 182 -16.46 -9.35 2.90
N TYR A 183 -16.78 -8.39 2.02
CA TYR A 183 -17.88 -7.42 2.17
C TYR A 183 -19.05 -7.73 1.24
N GLY A 184 -18.78 -8.08 -0.02
CA GLY A 184 -19.80 -8.29 -1.04
C GLY A 184 -19.31 -9.11 -2.21
N THR A 185 -20.19 -9.30 -3.20
CA THR A 185 -19.92 -10.11 -4.39
C THR A 185 -20.16 -9.37 -5.71
N ASP A 186 -20.29 -8.03 -5.65
CA ASP A 186 -20.60 -7.20 -6.81
C ASP A 186 -19.35 -6.96 -7.67
N LYS A 187 -19.08 -7.89 -8.61
CA LYS A 187 -17.99 -7.74 -9.59
C LYS A 187 -18.09 -6.50 -10.46
N PRO A 188 -19.28 -6.05 -10.94
CA PRO A 188 -19.45 -4.78 -11.64
C PRO A 188 -18.90 -3.58 -10.85
N TYR A 189 -19.17 -3.51 -9.54
CA TYR A 189 -18.60 -2.46 -8.69
C TYR A 189 -17.07 -2.51 -8.65
N VAL A 190 -16.48 -3.68 -8.38
CA VAL A 190 -15.02 -3.82 -8.35
C VAL A 190 -14.39 -3.50 -9.71
N SER A 191 -15.06 -3.86 -10.81
CA SER A 191 -14.65 -3.50 -12.17
C SER A 191 -14.66 -1.98 -12.37
N ALA A 192 -15.69 -1.28 -11.88
CA ALA A 192 -15.77 0.17 -11.95
C ALA A 192 -14.66 0.84 -11.14
N ILE A 193 -14.31 0.31 -9.95
CA ILE A 193 -13.18 0.82 -9.17
C ILE A 193 -11.84 0.60 -9.91
N ARG A 194 -11.62 -0.59 -10.49
CA ARG A 194 -10.44 -0.84 -11.33
C ARG A 194 -10.31 0.19 -12.46
N ASP A 195 -11.41 0.43 -13.17
CA ASP A 195 -11.43 1.36 -14.29
C ASP A 195 -11.21 2.81 -13.83
N THR A 196 -11.72 3.17 -12.65
CA THR A 196 -11.48 4.46 -12.00
C THR A 196 -10.00 4.64 -11.64
N VAL A 197 -9.35 3.60 -11.10
CA VAL A 197 -7.90 3.61 -10.81
C VAL A 197 -7.10 3.78 -12.09
N ARG A 198 -7.47 3.08 -13.17
CA ARG A 198 -6.84 3.26 -14.48
C ARG A 198 -7.05 4.67 -15.04
N ALA A 199 -8.26 5.19 -14.95
CA ALA A 199 -8.58 6.56 -15.40
C ALA A 199 -7.81 7.64 -14.59
N ALA A 200 -7.43 7.34 -13.34
CA ALA A 200 -6.55 8.18 -12.53
C ALA A 200 -5.07 8.15 -12.98
N GLY A 201 -4.73 7.36 -14.01
CA GLY A 201 -3.39 7.30 -14.61
C GLY A 201 -2.52 6.13 -14.16
N PHE A 202 -3.02 5.20 -13.34
CA PHE A 202 -2.29 3.99 -12.93
C PHE A 202 -2.47 2.86 -13.95
N THR A 203 -1.79 2.98 -15.09
CA THR A 203 -1.94 2.08 -16.25
C THR A 203 -0.66 1.32 -16.59
N GLU A 204 0.46 1.64 -15.95
CA GLU A 204 1.79 1.18 -16.37
C GLU A 204 2.43 0.21 -15.35
N VAL A 205 1.77 -0.01 -14.22
CA VAL A 205 2.18 -0.97 -13.18
C VAL A 205 1.06 -1.97 -12.92
N PRO A 206 1.36 -3.18 -12.42
CA PRO A 206 0.35 -4.15 -12.08
C PRO A 206 -0.68 -3.60 -11.08
N LEU A 207 -1.96 -3.78 -11.39
CA LEU A 207 -3.04 -3.62 -10.43
C LEU A 207 -3.32 -4.96 -9.72
N PHE A 208 -3.69 -4.90 -8.44
CA PHE A 208 -3.98 -6.10 -7.67
C PHE A 208 -5.20 -5.96 -6.77
N GLN A 209 -5.80 -7.09 -6.43
CA GLN A 209 -6.82 -7.24 -5.40
C GLN A 209 -6.29 -8.08 -4.25
N CYS A 210 -6.74 -7.80 -3.03
CA CYS A 210 -6.47 -8.65 -1.88
C CYS A 210 -7.76 -9.11 -1.21
N ASP A 211 -7.72 -10.31 -0.62
CA ASP A 211 -8.80 -10.82 0.22
C ASP A 211 -8.29 -11.98 1.10
N TRP A 212 -9.14 -12.47 1.98
CA TRP A 212 -8.91 -13.72 2.69
C TRP A 212 -8.95 -14.91 1.74
N SER A 213 -8.20 -15.95 2.04
CA SER A 213 -8.15 -17.17 1.23
C SER A 213 -9.51 -17.86 1.04
N SER A 214 -10.49 -17.59 1.92
CA SER A 214 -11.87 -18.07 1.78
C SER A 214 -12.72 -17.25 0.81
N ASN A 215 -12.37 -15.99 0.54
CA ASN A 215 -13.29 -15.01 -0.05
C ASN A 215 -12.81 -14.41 -1.37
N PHE A 216 -11.52 -14.56 -1.72
CA PHE A 216 -10.94 -13.90 -2.91
C PHE A 216 -11.60 -14.28 -4.23
N LEU A 217 -12.28 -15.45 -4.29
CA LEU A 217 -13.05 -15.87 -5.48
C LEU A 217 -14.40 -15.18 -5.65
N ASN A 218 -14.92 -14.53 -4.58
CA ASN A 218 -16.25 -13.94 -4.60
C ASN A 218 -16.39 -12.86 -5.67
N ASN A 219 -15.32 -12.08 -5.91
CA ASN A 219 -15.31 -10.97 -6.85
C ASN A 219 -13.98 -10.75 -7.57
N GLY A 220 -13.09 -11.74 -7.57
CA GLY A 220 -11.80 -11.66 -8.25
C GLY A 220 -11.96 -11.33 -9.74
N LEU A 221 -11.23 -10.32 -10.21
CA LEU A 221 -11.15 -9.94 -11.63
C LEU A 221 -9.96 -10.63 -12.29
N ASP A 222 -10.16 -11.17 -13.48
CA ASP A 222 -9.16 -12.02 -14.15
C ASP A 222 -7.93 -11.23 -14.63
N ASP A 223 -8.10 -9.95 -14.89
CA ASP A 223 -7.07 -9.04 -15.35
C ASP A 223 -6.29 -8.35 -14.21
N LEU A 224 -6.57 -8.71 -12.97
CA LEU A 224 -5.83 -8.24 -11.80
C LEU A 224 -4.96 -9.35 -11.19
N LEU A 225 -3.85 -8.97 -10.56
CA LEU A 225 -3.11 -9.86 -9.68
C LEU A 225 -3.93 -10.11 -8.41
N TRP A 226 -3.99 -11.36 -7.96
CA TRP A 226 -4.67 -11.72 -6.71
C TRP A 226 -3.66 -12.00 -5.61
N THR A 227 -3.89 -11.40 -4.45
CA THR A 227 -3.08 -11.58 -3.23
C THR A 227 -3.97 -12.05 -2.09
N ILE A 228 -3.40 -12.78 -1.14
CA ILE A 228 -4.14 -13.38 -0.03
C ILE A 228 -3.70 -12.76 1.28
N ASN A 229 -4.67 -12.35 2.12
CA ASN A 229 -4.43 -11.80 3.45
C ASN A 229 -4.57 -12.87 4.52
N PHE A 230 -3.63 -12.93 5.47
CA PHE A 230 -3.69 -13.82 6.63
C PHE A 230 -2.71 -13.39 7.72
N GLY A 231 -2.84 -13.95 8.92
CA GLY A 231 -2.04 -13.57 10.08
C GLY A 231 -1.10 -14.65 10.61
N THR A 232 -0.46 -14.35 11.72
CA THR A 232 0.44 -15.27 12.44
C THR A 232 -0.25 -16.56 12.83
N GLY A 233 0.43 -17.68 12.58
CA GLY A 233 -0.08 -19.02 12.89
C GLY A 233 -0.95 -19.62 11.80
N ALA A 234 -1.16 -18.92 10.67
CA ALA A 234 -1.78 -19.51 9.49
C ALA A 234 -0.86 -20.56 8.86
N ASP A 235 -1.46 -21.62 8.33
CA ASP A 235 -0.77 -22.58 7.47
C ASP A 235 -0.65 -21.98 6.06
N ILE A 236 0.53 -21.54 5.71
CA ILE A 236 0.82 -20.77 4.48
C ILE A 236 0.45 -21.57 3.24
N ASP A 237 0.79 -22.85 3.20
CA ASP A 237 0.49 -23.70 2.04
C ASP A 237 -1.03 -23.83 1.84
N LYS A 238 -1.80 -23.95 2.93
CA LYS A 238 -3.27 -23.95 2.85
C LYS A 238 -3.84 -22.60 2.40
N GLN A 239 -3.26 -21.47 2.86
CA GLN A 239 -3.71 -20.15 2.42
C GLN A 239 -3.56 -19.97 0.91
N PHE A 240 -2.45 -20.44 0.35
CA PHE A 240 -2.19 -20.31 -1.09
C PHE A 240 -2.71 -21.48 -1.94
N ALA A 241 -3.13 -22.59 -1.35
CA ALA A 241 -3.55 -23.78 -2.10
C ALA A 241 -4.61 -23.47 -3.17
N LYS A 242 -5.65 -22.72 -2.79
CA LYS A 242 -6.73 -22.35 -3.72
C LYS A 242 -6.27 -21.40 -4.81
N LEU A 243 -5.37 -20.47 -4.48
CA LEU A 243 -4.79 -19.57 -5.48
C LEU A 243 -3.93 -20.35 -6.48
N LYS A 244 -3.10 -21.29 -6.00
CA LYS A 244 -2.30 -22.16 -6.87
C LYS A 244 -3.15 -23.03 -7.79
N GLU A 245 -4.32 -23.49 -7.30
CA GLU A 245 -5.27 -24.26 -8.10
C GLU A 245 -5.84 -23.45 -9.27
N VAL A 246 -6.28 -22.21 -9.02
CA VAL A 246 -6.96 -21.38 -10.03
C VAL A 246 -6.00 -20.50 -10.85
N ARG A 247 -4.82 -20.23 -10.34
CA ARG A 247 -3.76 -19.42 -10.97
C ARG A 247 -2.38 -20.02 -10.72
N PRO A 248 -2.06 -21.19 -11.31
CA PRO A 248 -0.84 -21.96 -10.99
C PRO A 248 0.46 -21.21 -11.26
N ASP A 249 0.47 -20.29 -12.21
CA ASP A 249 1.65 -19.53 -12.62
C ASP A 249 1.74 -18.12 -11.97
N ALA A 250 0.78 -17.75 -11.11
CA ALA A 250 0.80 -16.43 -10.46
C ALA A 250 1.88 -16.33 -9.38
N PRO A 251 2.54 -15.17 -9.23
CA PRO A 251 3.35 -14.89 -8.05
C PRO A 251 2.48 -14.99 -6.79
N LEU A 252 3.00 -15.66 -5.75
CA LEU A 252 2.31 -15.76 -4.47
C LEU A 252 2.68 -14.57 -3.59
N MET A 253 1.68 -13.81 -3.13
CA MET A 253 1.88 -12.65 -2.27
C MET A 253 0.83 -12.59 -1.17
N CYS A 254 1.28 -12.42 0.07
CA CYS A 254 0.46 -11.98 1.17
C CYS A 254 0.54 -10.45 1.22
N SER A 255 -0.56 -9.77 0.93
CA SER A 255 -0.61 -8.30 0.92
C SER A 255 -0.90 -7.68 2.27
N GLU A 256 -1.45 -8.47 3.20
CA GLU A 256 -1.56 -8.11 4.62
C GLU A 256 -1.21 -9.32 5.48
N PHE A 257 -0.14 -9.18 6.26
CA PHE A 257 0.25 -10.18 7.24
C PHE A 257 0.04 -9.65 8.65
N TRP A 258 -0.97 -10.17 9.35
CA TRP A 258 -1.34 -9.66 10.67
C TRP A 258 -0.54 -10.34 11.78
N SER A 259 0.16 -9.54 12.56
CA SER A 259 0.92 -10.03 13.72
C SER A 259 0.10 -10.12 15.00
N GLY A 260 -1.00 -9.37 15.06
CA GLY A 260 -1.90 -9.27 16.19
C GLY A 260 -3.36 -9.32 15.76
N TRP A 261 -4.22 -8.81 16.61
CA TRP A 261 -5.63 -8.62 16.34
C TRP A 261 -6.15 -7.37 17.05
N PHE A 262 -7.38 -6.98 16.75
CA PHE A 262 -8.01 -5.80 17.33
C PHE A 262 -8.12 -5.89 18.84
N ASP A 263 -7.77 -4.81 19.54
CA ASP A 263 -8.17 -4.58 20.92
C ASP A 263 -9.60 -4.03 20.97
N HIS A 264 -10.39 -4.47 21.94
CA HIS A 264 -11.75 -3.98 22.15
C HIS A 264 -11.86 -3.26 23.48
N TRP A 265 -12.68 -2.20 23.52
CA TRP A 265 -12.97 -1.46 24.73
C TRP A 265 -13.52 -2.40 25.83
N GLY A 266 -12.99 -2.28 27.06
CA GLY A 266 -13.43 -3.06 28.20
C GLY A 266 -13.07 -4.55 28.18
N ARG A 267 -12.28 -5.03 27.19
CA ARG A 267 -11.78 -6.41 27.12
C ARG A 267 -10.29 -6.49 27.41
N LYS A 268 -9.81 -7.69 27.69
CA LYS A 268 -8.37 -7.96 27.82
C LYS A 268 -7.68 -7.67 26.48
N HIS A 269 -6.51 -7.01 26.54
CA HIS A 269 -5.69 -6.76 25.35
C HIS A 269 -5.28 -8.05 24.65
N GLU A 270 -5.39 -8.03 23.33
CA GLU A 270 -4.90 -9.11 22.48
C GLU A 270 -3.37 -9.17 22.49
N THR A 271 -2.84 -10.36 22.73
CA THR A 271 -1.40 -10.61 22.75
C THR A 271 -1.04 -11.82 21.90
N ARG A 272 0.10 -11.77 21.27
CA ARG A 272 0.67 -12.91 20.52
C ARG A 272 2.11 -13.14 20.97
N PRO A 273 2.50 -14.40 21.27
CA PRO A 273 3.87 -14.73 21.61
C PRO A 273 4.83 -14.41 20.42
N ALA A 274 5.96 -13.80 20.72
CA ALA A 274 6.97 -13.47 19.70
C ALA A 274 7.45 -14.71 18.89
N LYS A 275 7.54 -15.87 19.57
CA LYS A 275 7.89 -17.15 18.95
C LYS A 275 6.90 -17.54 17.83
N ARG A 276 5.60 -17.29 18.02
CA ARG A 276 4.57 -17.61 17.02
C ARG A 276 4.72 -16.76 15.77
N TYR A 277 5.14 -15.52 15.95
CA TYR A 277 5.50 -14.63 14.87
C TYR A 277 6.73 -15.16 14.09
N GLY A 278 7.81 -15.52 14.79
CA GLY A 278 9.04 -16.06 14.19
C GLY A 278 8.82 -17.35 13.39
N THR A 279 7.97 -18.27 13.87
CA THR A 279 7.67 -19.52 13.13
C THR A 279 6.84 -19.28 11.87
N GLY A 280 5.90 -18.33 11.91
CA GLY A 280 5.19 -17.88 10.71
C GLY A 280 6.17 -17.35 9.64
N HIS A 281 7.14 -16.53 10.05
CA HIS A 281 8.15 -15.99 9.15
C HIS A 281 9.13 -17.02 8.58
N GLN A 282 9.48 -18.07 9.33
CA GLN A 282 10.34 -19.14 8.80
C GLN A 282 9.68 -19.87 7.62
N GLY A 283 8.35 -20.00 7.60
CA GLY A 283 7.62 -20.52 6.46
C GLY A 283 7.72 -19.65 5.21
N TYR A 284 7.87 -18.32 5.40
CA TYR A 284 8.02 -17.37 4.28
C TYR A 284 9.43 -17.30 3.70
N ALA A 285 10.43 -17.81 4.42
CA ALA A 285 11.82 -17.86 3.91
C ALA A 285 11.99 -18.80 2.71
N ARG A 286 10.92 -19.50 2.31
CA ARG A 286 10.94 -20.31 1.08
C ARG A 286 10.85 -19.37 -0.14
N PRO A 287 11.67 -19.60 -1.17
CA PRO A 287 11.71 -18.72 -2.36
C PRO A 287 10.37 -18.57 -3.09
N GLU A 288 9.48 -19.54 -2.95
CA GLU A 288 8.15 -19.53 -3.56
C GLU A 288 7.12 -18.64 -2.85
N HIS A 289 7.40 -18.16 -1.63
CA HIS A 289 6.47 -17.34 -0.86
C HIS A 289 6.92 -15.88 -0.83
N LEU A 290 6.27 -15.05 -1.60
CA LEU A 290 6.45 -13.60 -1.60
C LEU A 290 5.39 -12.97 -0.69
N PHE A 291 5.76 -12.04 0.16
CA PHE A 291 4.82 -11.46 1.08
C PHE A 291 5.13 -10.02 1.46
N GLN A 292 4.12 -9.36 1.95
CA GLN A 292 4.14 -8.04 2.55
C GLN A 292 3.88 -8.18 4.05
N SER A 293 4.58 -7.41 4.86
CA SER A 293 4.31 -7.30 6.29
C SER A 293 3.52 -6.04 6.59
N VAL A 294 2.54 -6.17 7.46
CA VAL A 294 1.75 -5.04 7.96
C VAL A 294 2.42 -4.46 9.19
N TYR A 295 2.68 -3.15 9.18
CA TYR A 295 3.05 -2.41 10.37
C TYR A 295 1.80 -2.20 11.23
N ASP A 296 1.75 -2.83 12.39
CA ASP A 296 0.63 -2.68 13.32
C ASP A 296 0.80 -1.41 14.16
N SER A 297 0.20 -0.32 13.71
CA SER A 297 0.12 0.95 14.45
C SER A 297 -0.99 0.97 15.52
N ARG A 298 -1.71 -0.13 15.73
CA ARG A 298 -2.96 -0.20 16.53
C ARG A 298 -2.85 0.28 17.96
N ARG A 299 -1.69 0.25 18.57
CA ARG A 299 -1.52 0.74 19.95
C ARG A 299 -1.46 2.27 20.08
N ASN A 300 -1.38 2.99 18.96
CA ASN A 300 -1.22 4.45 18.97
C ASN A 300 -2.44 5.21 18.40
N ASP A 301 -3.48 4.52 17.94
CA ASP A 301 -4.56 5.11 17.15
C ASP A 301 -5.40 6.16 17.88
N PHE A 302 -5.51 6.07 19.19
CA PHE A 302 -6.24 7.05 19.99
C PHE A 302 -5.38 8.09 20.70
N ARG A 303 -4.03 7.96 20.65
CA ARG A 303 -3.12 8.87 21.36
C ARG A 303 -2.38 9.86 20.46
N THR A 304 -2.39 9.66 19.16
CA THR A 304 -1.62 10.49 18.23
C THR A 304 -2.28 11.81 17.88
N LEU A 305 -3.58 11.96 18.09
CA LEU A 305 -4.23 13.29 18.04
C LEU A 305 -4.12 14.08 19.36
N GLY A 306 -3.51 13.50 20.39
CA GLY A 306 -3.36 14.19 21.66
C GLY A 306 -2.27 13.64 22.59
N ARG A 307 -1.01 13.93 22.34
CA ARG A 307 0.19 13.72 23.18
C ARG A 307 1.13 12.59 22.75
N CYS A 308 2.11 12.96 21.97
CA CYS A 308 3.38 12.25 21.83
C CYS A 308 4.24 12.47 23.07
N LYS A 309 4.24 11.52 24.00
CA LYS A 309 5.35 11.34 24.96
C LYS A 309 5.43 9.86 25.29
N GLN A 310 6.30 9.11 24.59
CA GLN A 310 7.07 8.00 25.17
C GLN A 310 8.03 7.34 24.15
N PRO A 311 9.22 6.90 24.61
CA PRO A 311 10.26 6.25 23.77
C PRO A 311 9.98 4.77 23.43
N GLY A 312 8.71 4.35 23.33
CA GLY A 312 8.31 2.97 23.10
C GLY A 312 7.98 2.62 21.66
N LEU A 313 8.16 3.54 20.71
CA LEU A 313 7.73 3.40 19.31
C LEU A 313 8.44 2.28 18.51
N PHE A 314 9.53 1.72 19.04
CA PHE A 314 10.34 0.70 18.37
C PHE A 314 9.82 -0.73 18.51
N ARG A 315 8.77 -0.98 19.27
CA ARG A 315 8.27 -2.35 19.51
C ARG A 315 7.35 -2.90 18.44
N HIS A 316 7.02 -2.12 17.40
CA HIS A 316 5.97 -2.48 16.44
C HIS A 316 6.35 -2.41 14.96
N VAL A 317 7.61 -2.22 14.62
CA VAL A 317 8.09 -2.54 13.28
C VAL A 317 8.20 -4.06 13.23
N GLN A 318 7.28 -4.70 12.54
CA GLN A 318 7.32 -6.14 12.40
C GLN A 318 8.37 -6.52 11.39
N LEU A 319 9.45 -7.04 11.94
CA LEU A 319 10.58 -7.60 11.22
C LEU A 319 10.17 -8.87 10.51
N ILE A 320 10.30 -8.84 9.23
CA ILE A 320 10.49 -10.05 8.45
C ILE A 320 12.00 -10.25 8.35
N ARG A 321 12.52 -11.21 9.09
CA ARG A 321 13.83 -11.80 8.77
C ARG A 321 13.62 -12.81 7.66
N LEU A 322 14.40 -12.66 6.63
CA LEU A 322 14.66 -13.70 5.63
C LEU A 322 15.48 -14.81 6.24
#